data_f4dd93038a6c5ae696a08e839dcd9652
#
_entry.id   f4dd93038a6c5ae696a08e839dcd9652
#
_cell.length_a   1.000
_cell.length_b   1.000
_cell.length_c   1.000
_cell.angle_alpha   90.00
_cell.angle_beta   90.00
_cell.angle_gamma   90.00
#
_symmetry.space_group_name_H-M   'P 1'
#
loop_
_entity.id
_entity.type
_entity.pdbx_description
1 polymer ?
#
loop_
_entity_poly.entity_id
_entity_poly.type
_entity_poly.pdbx_seq_one_letter_code
_entity_poly.pdbx_strand_id
1 'polypeptide(L)'
;MRNIIKYFTLFVSFIYLNNCSTMNLEDYKNNEPKLILEDFFSGKTVARGVFEDRFGNIKKYFKVDIVGKWDGSTLILEENFVYNDGTKEFRKWTIKKDKAKSNFYSGYADGVVGLA
;
A
#
# COMPACT_ATOMS: atom_id res chain seq x y z
N MET A 1 -41.88 0.23 29.94
CA MET A 1 -41.62 1.13 28.79
C MET A 1 -40.24 1.80 28.88
N ARG A 2 -39.91 2.47 29.99
CA ARG A 2 -38.61 3.22 30.08
C ARG A 2 -37.33 2.36 29.92
N ASN A 3 -37.35 1.13 30.34
CA ASN A 3 -36.21 0.20 30.17
C ASN A 3 -36.12 -0.39 28.77
N ILE A 4 -37.23 -0.63 28.11
CA ILE A 4 -37.28 -1.14 26.72
C ILE A 4 -36.69 -0.11 25.73
N ILE A 5 -36.98 1.17 25.95
CA ILE A 5 -36.43 2.26 25.14
C ILE A 5 -34.91 2.34 25.27
N LYS A 6 -34.37 2.16 26.50
CA LYS A 6 -32.91 2.15 26.73
C LYS A 6 -32.21 1.00 26.02
N TYR A 7 -32.77 -0.21 26.07
CA TYR A 7 -32.20 -1.37 25.37
C TYR A 7 -32.33 -1.25 23.85
N PHE A 8 -33.44 -0.68 23.36
CA PHE A 8 -33.62 -0.43 21.94
C PHE A 8 -32.62 0.59 21.41
N THR A 9 -32.37 1.69 22.15
CA THR A 9 -31.38 2.71 21.77
C THR A 9 -29.96 2.12 21.78
N LEU A 10 -29.63 1.27 22.76
CA LEU A 10 -28.34 0.59 22.83
C LEU A 10 -28.15 -0.39 21.64
N PHE A 11 -29.20 -1.13 21.28
CA PHE A 11 -29.17 -2.07 20.15
C PHE A 11 -29.01 -1.36 18.81
N VAL A 12 -29.72 -0.26 18.59
CA VAL A 12 -29.61 0.57 17.37
C VAL A 12 -28.22 1.19 17.27
N SER A 13 -27.63 1.65 18.39
CA SER A 13 -26.26 2.19 18.40
C SER A 13 -25.20 1.15 18.01
N PHE A 14 -25.43 -0.13 18.34
CA PHE A 14 -24.50 -1.21 17.98
C PHE A 14 -24.52 -1.56 16.49
N ILE A 15 -25.64 -1.33 15.80
CA ILE A 15 -25.78 -1.60 14.34
C ILE A 15 -24.97 -0.60 13.50
N TYR A 16 -24.79 0.64 13.98
CA TYR A 16 -24.04 1.67 13.25
C TYR A 16 -22.51 1.55 13.33
N LEU A 17 -21.98 0.64 14.17
CA LEU A 17 -20.54 0.48 14.36
C LEU A 17 -19.89 -0.49 13.35
N ASN A 18 -20.65 -1.16 12.49
CA ASN A 18 -20.15 -2.19 11.55
C ASN A 18 -19.89 -1.70 10.12
N ASN A 19 -19.71 -0.39 9.91
CA ASN A 19 -19.53 0.18 8.58
C ASN A 19 -18.04 0.33 8.18
N CYS A 20 -17.18 -0.63 8.56
CA CYS A 20 -15.89 -0.81 7.88
C CYS A 20 -16.10 -1.72 6.67
N SER A 21 -16.26 -1.15 5.48
CA SER A 21 -16.19 -1.94 4.24
C SER A 21 -14.74 -2.39 4.06
N THR A 22 -14.49 -3.65 4.33
CA THR A 22 -13.19 -4.26 4.06
C THR A 22 -13.10 -4.52 2.55
N MET A 23 -12.09 -3.94 1.90
CA MET A 23 -11.78 -4.25 0.50
C MET A 23 -11.46 -5.75 0.41
N ASN A 24 -12.19 -6.47 -0.44
CA ASN A 24 -11.94 -7.88 -0.68
C ASN A 24 -11.03 -8.03 -1.90
N LEU A 25 -9.82 -8.54 -1.70
CA LEU A 25 -8.83 -8.73 -2.77
C LEU A 25 -9.30 -9.72 -3.85
N GLU A 26 -10.16 -10.66 -3.51
CA GLU A 26 -10.71 -11.63 -4.48
C GLU A 26 -11.53 -10.96 -5.59
N ASP A 27 -12.15 -9.80 -5.31
CA ASP A 27 -12.94 -9.04 -6.30
C ASP A 27 -12.07 -8.49 -7.44
N TYR A 28 -10.75 -8.39 -7.21
CA TYR A 28 -9.77 -7.87 -8.18
C TYR A 28 -8.95 -8.96 -8.87
N LYS A 29 -9.11 -10.21 -8.50
CA LYS A 29 -8.29 -11.35 -8.94
C LYS A 29 -8.24 -11.52 -10.46
N ASN A 30 -9.34 -11.21 -11.14
CA ASN A 30 -9.47 -11.37 -12.58
C ASN A 30 -9.37 -10.05 -13.37
N ASN A 31 -9.01 -8.94 -12.70
CA ASN A 31 -8.88 -7.66 -13.37
C ASN A 31 -7.64 -7.63 -14.28
N GLU A 32 -7.77 -6.92 -15.40
CA GLU A 32 -6.71 -6.69 -16.37
C GLU A 32 -6.46 -5.18 -16.54
N PRO A 33 -5.25 -4.75 -16.84
CA PRO A 33 -4.03 -5.57 -17.01
C PRO A 33 -3.46 -6.05 -15.66
N LYS A 34 -2.84 -7.22 -15.63
CA LYS A 34 -2.14 -7.73 -14.43
C LYS A 34 -0.86 -6.95 -14.20
N LEU A 35 -0.64 -6.56 -12.95
CA LEU A 35 0.61 -5.96 -12.54
C LEU A 35 1.68 -7.05 -12.36
N ILE A 36 2.73 -6.99 -13.16
CA ILE A 36 3.94 -7.80 -13.03
C ILE A 36 5.04 -6.84 -12.58
N LEU A 37 5.54 -7.01 -11.36
CA LEU A 37 6.41 -6.01 -10.73
C LEU A 37 7.73 -5.81 -11.50
N GLU A 38 8.36 -6.90 -11.94
CA GLU A 38 9.59 -6.86 -12.69
C GLU A 38 9.45 -6.18 -14.06
N ASP A 39 8.29 -6.32 -14.70
CA ASP A 39 8.05 -5.66 -16.00
C ASP A 39 7.75 -4.18 -15.81
N PHE A 40 6.95 -3.86 -14.78
CA PHE A 40 6.53 -2.49 -14.51
C PHE A 40 7.68 -1.61 -13.99
N PHE A 41 8.53 -2.16 -13.09
CA PHE A 41 9.57 -1.41 -12.42
C PHE A 41 10.98 -1.57 -13.02
N SER A 42 11.17 -2.36 -14.05
CA SER A 42 12.47 -2.42 -14.74
C SER A 42 12.81 -1.09 -15.41
N GLY A 43 13.97 -0.54 -15.06
CA GLY A 43 14.42 0.75 -15.55
C GLY A 43 14.00 1.91 -14.66
N LYS A 44 13.60 3.03 -15.26
CA LYS A 44 13.27 4.28 -14.56
C LYS A 44 11.76 4.50 -14.49
N THR A 45 11.26 4.72 -13.30
CA THR A 45 9.86 5.06 -13.05
C THR A 45 9.79 6.31 -12.17
N VAL A 46 8.80 7.16 -12.40
CA VAL A 46 8.52 8.34 -11.55
C VAL A 46 7.14 8.19 -10.97
N ALA A 47 7.04 8.33 -9.65
CA ALA A 47 5.75 8.38 -8.96
C ALA A 47 5.58 9.70 -8.19
N ARG A 48 4.34 10.05 -7.95
CA ARG A 48 3.94 11.17 -7.09
C ARG A 48 2.87 10.69 -6.13
N GLY A 49 2.94 11.16 -4.90
CA GLY A 49 1.99 10.76 -3.87
C GLY A 49 1.78 11.83 -2.83
N VAL A 50 0.80 11.58 -1.99
CA VAL A 50 0.45 12.43 -0.85
C VAL A 50 0.38 11.58 0.42
N PHE A 51 0.74 12.18 1.54
CA PHE A 51 0.40 11.67 2.86
C PHE A 51 -0.81 12.44 3.38
N GLU A 52 -1.85 11.71 3.68
CA GLU A 52 -3.12 12.21 4.17
C GLU A 52 -3.38 11.66 5.57
N ASP A 53 -3.88 12.48 6.47
CA ASP A 53 -4.29 12.00 7.78
C ASP A 53 -5.67 11.34 7.72
N ARG A 54 -6.10 10.74 8.84
CA ARG A 54 -7.41 10.07 8.96
C ARG A 54 -8.62 10.99 8.72
N PHE A 55 -8.42 12.30 8.65
CA PHE A 55 -9.46 13.30 8.45
C PHE A 55 -9.47 13.86 7.02
N GLY A 56 -8.61 13.34 6.13
CA GLY A 56 -8.52 13.79 4.75
C GLY A 56 -7.61 15.01 4.51
N ASN A 57 -6.85 15.45 5.52
CA ASN A 57 -5.93 16.57 5.34
C ASN A 57 -4.59 16.09 4.77
N ILE A 58 -4.17 16.69 3.67
CA ILE A 58 -2.85 16.45 3.09
C ILE A 58 -1.78 17.04 4.00
N LYS A 59 -0.87 16.21 4.48
CA LYS A 59 0.25 16.59 5.36
C LYS A 59 1.53 16.82 4.58
N LYS A 60 1.82 15.99 3.62
CA LYS A 60 2.97 16.09 2.72
C LYS A 60 2.60 15.57 1.35
N TYR A 61 3.28 16.05 0.33
CA TYR A 61 3.31 15.42 -0.98
C TYR A 61 4.75 15.26 -1.45
N PHE A 62 4.95 14.30 -2.32
CA PHE A 62 6.28 13.91 -2.75
C PHE A 62 6.31 13.48 -4.22
N LYS A 63 7.50 13.59 -4.78
CA LYS A 63 7.92 12.91 -6.00
C LYS A 63 8.96 11.87 -5.61
N VAL A 64 8.90 10.71 -6.22
CA VAL A 64 9.93 9.68 -6.09
C VAL A 64 10.42 9.24 -7.47
N ASP A 65 11.73 9.27 -7.64
CA ASP A 65 12.42 8.71 -8.79
C ASP A 65 12.88 7.29 -8.40
N ILE A 66 12.42 6.29 -9.14
CA ILE A 66 12.63 4.87 -8.87
C ILE A 66 13.49 4.28 -9.96
N VAL A 67 14.55 3.57 -9.58
CA VAL A 67 15.38 2.77 -10.50
C VAL A 67 15.22 1.30 -10.12
N GLY A 68 14.64 0.52 -11.03
CA GLY A 68 14.45 -0.91 -10.85
C GLY A 68 15.44 -1.73 -11.64
N LYS A 69 16.00 -2.77 -10.99
CA LYS A 69 16.94 -3.72 -11.60
C LYS A 69 16.45 -5.14 -11.33
N TRP A 70 16.18 -5.88 -12.38
CA TRP A 70 15.74 -7.27 -12.35
C TRP A 70 16.86 -8.21 -12.78
N ASP A 71 17.15 -9.25 -11.97
CA ASP A 71 18.21 -10.25 -12.27
C ASP A 71 17.65 -11.61 -12.71
N GLY A 72 16.34 -11.73 -12.91
CA GLY A 72 15.65 -12.98 -13.23
C GLY A 72 14.97 -13.64 -12.01
N SER A 73 15.25 -13.19 -10.79
CA SER A 73 14.65 -13.71 -9.55
C SER A 73 14.36 -12.63 -8.52
N THR A 74 15.16 -11.59 -8.51
CA THR A 74 15.13 -10.51 -7.52
C THR A 74 15.02 -9.16 -8.21
N LEU A 75 14.07 -8.35 -7.76
CA LEU A 75 13.89 -6.96 -8.18
C LEU A 75 14.44 -6.05 -7.08
N ILE A 76 15.41 -5.23 -7.43
CA ILE A 76 15.92 -4.16 -6.58
C ILE A 76 15.30 -2.85 -7.03
N LEU A 77 14.65 -2.14 -6.10
CA LEU A 77 14.15 -0.78 -6.34
C LEU A 77 14.94 0.21 -5.49
N GLU A 78 15.57 1.17 -6.14
CA GLU A 78 16.23 2.31 -5.51
C GLU A 78 15.32 3.52 -5.67
N GLU A 79 14.80 4.02 -4.54
CA GLU A 79 13.80 5.08 -4.48
C GLU A 79 14.41 6.36 -3.90
N ASN A 80 14.40 7.44 -4.66
CA ASN A 80 14.83 8.77 -4.21
C ASN A 80 13.61 9.68 -4.08
N PHE A 81 13.23 9.99 -2.85
CA PHE A 81 12.09 10.84 -2.51
C PHE A 81 12.52 12.29 -2.38
N VAL A 82 11.69 13.18 -2.91
CA VAL A 82 11.76 14.63 -2.65
C VAL A 82 10.39 15.08 -2.20
N TYR A 83 10.32 15.64 -0.98
CA TYR A 83 9.10 16.15 -0.38
C TYR A 83 8.89 17.62 -0.69
N ASN A 84 7.65 18.09 -0.52
CA ASN A 84 7.30 19.51 -0.74
C ASN A 84 8.01 20.51 0.18
N ASP A 85 8.51 20.07 1.34
CA ASP A 85 9.33 20.86 2.26
C ASP A 85 10.84 20.86 1.90
N GLY A 86 11.21 20.22 0.79
CA GLY A 86 12.59 20.10 0.31
C GLY A 86 13.38 18.96 0.95
N THR A 87 12.84 18.26 1.93
CA THR A 87 13.50 17.08 2.52
C THR A 87 13.62 15.96 1.50
N LYS A 88 14.66 15.14 1.65
CA LYS A 88 14.95 14.01 0.77
C LYS A 88 15.14 12.75 1.59
N GLU A 89 14.68 11.62 1.03
CA GLU A 89 14.88 10.31 1.60
C GLU A 89 15.31 9.35 0.50
N PHE A 90 16.08 8.33 0.89
CA PHE A 90 16.43 7.20 0.05
C PHE A 90 15.91 5.92 0.68
N ARG A 91 15.32 5.05 -0.16
CA ARG A 91 14.91 3.73 0.28
C ARG A 91 15.26 2.70 -0.79
N LYS A 92 15.72 1.53 -0.35
CA LYS A 92 16.04 0.42 -1.23
C LYS A 92 15.17 -0.78 -0.86
N TRP A 93 14.38 -1.25 -1.81
CA TRP A 93 13.65 -2.51 -1.71
C TRP A 93 14.41 -3.65 -2.36
N THR A 94 14.37 -4.80 -1.70
CA THR A 94 14.79 -6.09 -2.27
C THR A 94 13.56 -6.98 -2.31
N ILE A 95 13.07 -7.27 -3.50
CA ILE A 95 11.82 -7.99 -3.75
C ILE A 95 12.14 -9.28 -4.48
N LYS A 96 11.77 -10.41 -3.89
CA LYS A 96 11.97 -11.75 -4.48
C LYS A 96 10.66 -12.28 -5.00
N LYS A 97 10.68 -12.80 -6.23
CA LYS A 97 9.55 -13.51 -6.82
C LYS A 97 9.52 -14.95 -6.32
N ASP A 98 8.35 -15.44 -5.93
CA ASP A 98 8.18 -16.84 -5.54
C ASP A 98 8.32 -17.74 -6.78
N LYS A 99 9.11 -18.82 -6.65
CA LYS A 99 9.36 -19.75 -7.77
C LYS A 99 8.18 -20.67 -8.05
N ALA A 100 7.37 -20.96 -7.06
CA ALA A 100 6.24 -21.89 -7.16
C ALA A 100 4.94 -21.16 -7.48
N LYS A 101 4.80 -19.88 -7.09
CA LYS A 101 3.60 -19.07 -7.24
C LYS A 101 3.94 -17.78 -7.98
N SER A 102 3.71 -17.74 -9.28
CA SER A 102 4.12 -16.66 -10.19
C SER A 102 3.64 -15.26 -9.82
N ASN A 103 2.56 -15.16 -9.02
CA ASN A 103 1.96 -13.88 -8.62
C ASN A 103 2.30 -13.49 -7.18
N PHE A 104 3.23 -14.20 -6.54
CA PHE A 104 3.64 -13.91 -5.17
C PHE A 104 5.05 -13.36 -5.14
N TYR A 105 5.20 -12.33 -4.33
CA TYR A 105 6.47 -11.66 -4.08
C TYR A 105 6.64 -11.49 -2.58
N SER A 106 7.88 -11.45 -2.13
CA SER A 106 8.24 -11.06 -0.77
C SER A 106 9.33 -10.02 -0.83
N GLY A 107 9.25 -8.99 -0.01
CA GLY A 107 10.19 -7.90 -0.05
C GLY A 107 10.52 -7.33 1.33
N TYR A 108 11.67 -6.68 1.42
CA TYR A 108 12.09 -5.92 2.58
C TYR A 108 12.81 -4.64 2.16
N ALA A 109 12.75 -3.64 3.01
CA ALA A 109 13.49 -2.39 2.88
C ALA A 109 13.93 -1.89 4.24
N ASP A 110 15.02 -1.13 4.29
CA ASP A 110 15.48 -0.49 5.51
C ASP A 110 14.41 0.51 6.00
N GLY A 111 14.14 0.50 7.30
CA GLY A 111 13.10 1.32 7.92
C GLY A 111 11.68 0.77 7.82
N VAL A 112 11.47 -0.36 7.15
CA VAL A 112 10.19 -1.07 7.12
C VAL A 112 10.26 -2.25 8.09
N VAL A 113 9.27 -2.36 8.98
CA VAL A 113 9.22 -3.43 9.97
C VAL A 113 8.62 -4.69 9.35
N GLY A 114 9.37 -5.79 9.42
CA GLY A 114 8.95 -7.09 8.93
C GLY A 114 9.21 -7.32 7.45
N LEU A 115 8.69 -8.45 6.96
CA LEU A 115 8.71 -8.86 5.56
C LEU A 115 7.35 -8.50 4.92
N ALA A 116 7.36 -7.82 3.81
CA ALA A 116 6.17 -7.49 3.03
C ALA A 116 5.91 -8.57 1.96
#